data_a16dc6b9609bcfdd9ab23a8adc5f8e12
#
_entry.id   a16dc6b9609bcfdd9ab23a8adc5f8e12
#
_cell.length_a   1.000
_cell.length_b   1.000
_cell.length_c   1.000
_cell.angle_alpha   90.00
_cell.angle_beta   90.00
_cell.angle_gamma   90.00
#
_symmetry.space_group_name_H-M   'P 1'
#
loop_
_entity.id
_entity.type
_entity.pdbx_description
1 polymer ?
#
loop_
_entity_poly.entity_id
_entity_poly.type
_entity_poly.pdbx_seq_one_letter_code
_entity_poly.pdbx_strand_id
1 'polypeptide(L)' 'MTDIIKVKFMRDGQPSGMDYTYYTPEAVEVGDIVDLTAKTGVAHAVVTQINVPEEEIVSFKNSMKSILGKAKDKDEQ' A
#
# COMPACT_ATOMS: atom_id res chain seq x y z
N MET A 1 14.87 6.00 3.23
CA MET A 1 14.53 4.89 4.09
C MET A 1 13.15 4.40 3.76
N THR A 2 12.93 3.11 3.82
CA THR A 2 11.65 2.54 3.43
C THR A 2 10.75 2.39 4.64
N ASP A 3 9.55 2.93 4.54
CA ASP A 3 8.59 2.82 5.61
C ASP A 3 7.68 1.62 5.38
N ILE A 4 7.01 1.21 6.43
CA ILE A 4 6.07 0.11 6.39
C ILE A 4 4.68 0.65 6.61
N ILE A 5 3.76 0.25 5.75
CA ILE A 5 2.39 0.71 5.82
C ILE A 5 1.43 -0.46 5.68
N LYS A 6 0.17 -0.22 6.02
CA LYS A 6 -0.89 -1.17 5.74
C LYS A 6 -1.85 -0.55 4.76
N VAL A 7 -2.34 -1.36 3.85
CA VAL A 7 -3.26 -0.90 2.83
C VAL A 7 -4.41 -1.88 2.70
N LYS A 8 -5.53 -1.38 2.19
CA LYS A 8 -6.68 -2.22 1.89
C LYS A 8 -7.00 -2.02 0.42
N PHE A 9 -7.13 -3.13 -0.30
CA PHE A 9 -7.38 -3.03 -1.73
C PHE A 9 -8.72 -2.38 -2.01
N MET A 10 -8.75 -1.64 -3.10
CA MET A 10 -9.98 -0.99 -3.53
C MET A 10 -10.73 -1.91 -4.47
N ARG A 11 -12.04 -1.98 -4.28
CA ARG A 11 -12.92 -2.72 -5.17
C ARG A 11 -14.16 -1.86 -5.40
N ASP A 12 -14.44 -1.61 -6.67
CA ASP A 12 -15.59 -0.77 -7.05
C ASP A 12 -15.55 0.58 -6.38
N GLY A 13 -14.34 1.15 -6.25
CA GLY A 13 -14.17 2.46 -5.67
C GLY A 13 -14.22 2.51 -4.16
N GLN A 14 -14.27 1.35 -3.50
CA GLN A 14 -14.35 1.30 -2.04
C GLN A 14 -13.32 0.33 -1.49
N PRO A 15 -12.79 0.61 -0.28
CA PRO A 15 -11.90 -0.36 0.35
C PRO A 15 -12.64 -1.65 0.65
N SER A 16 -11.99 -2.76 0.41
CA SER A 16 -12.62 -4.05 0.59
C SER A 16 -11.59 -5.07 1.02
N GLY A 17 -12.00 -6.03 1.82
CA GLY A 17 -11.13 -7.11 2.22
C GLY A 17 -10.30 -6.78 3.44
N MET A 18 -9.13 -7.41 3.52
CA MET A 18 -8.26 -7.31 4.67
C MET A 18 -7.19 -6.26 4.45
N ASP A 19 -6.57 -5.83 5.54
CA ASP A 19 -5.41 -4.97 5.45
C ASP A 19 -4.19 -5.82 5.11
N TYR A 20 -3.37 -5.32 4.21
CA TYR A 20 -2.12 -5.97 3.84
C TYR A 20 -0.97 -5.04 4.14
N THR A 21 0.18 -5.61 4.46
CA THR A 21 1.35 -4.85 4.86
C THR A 21 2.34 -4.78 3.71
N TYR A 22 2.83 -3.58 3.43
CA TYR A 22 3.77 -3.35 2.34
C TYR A 22 4.82 -2.34 2.77
N TYR A 23 5.97 -2.39 2.09
CA TYR A 23 6.92 -1.28 2.17
C TYR A 23 6.47 -0.18 1.22
N THR A 24 6.82 1.05 1.55
CA THR A 24 6.56 2.16 0.63
C THR A 24 7.86 2.91 0.37
N PRO A 25 8.15 3.22 -0.91
CA PRO A 25 9.38 3.94 -1.23
C PRO A 25 9.26 5.45 -1.02
N GLU A 26 8.07 5.93 -0.70
CA GLU A 26 7.88 7.37 -0.47
C GLU A 26 6.91 7.57 0.67
N ALA A 27 6.92 8.76 1.21
CA ALA A 27 6.06 9.08 2.34
C ALA A 27 4.59 9.11 1.88
N VAL A 28 3.73 8.45 2.64
CA VAL A 28 2.30 8.45 2.36
C VAL A 28 1.57 8.68 3.67
N GLU A 29 0.28 8.95 3.59
CA GLU A 29 -0.55 9.19 4.75
C GLU A 29 -1.79 8.31 4.68
N VAL A 30 -2.42 8.11 5.84
CA VAL A 30 -3.67 7.36 5.88
C VAL A 30 -4.68 8.05 4.99
N GLY A 31 -5.33 7.26 4.15
CA GLY A 31 -6.29 7.78 3.20
C GLY A 31 -5.74 7.98 1.80
N ASP A 32 -4.41 7.95 1.65
CA ASP A 32 -3.82 8.07 0.32
C ASP A 32 -4.10 6.83 -0.50
N ILE A 33 -4.27 7.01 -1.78
CA ILE A 33 -4.40 5.90 -2.71
C ILE A 33 -3.02 5.60 -3.28
N VAL A 34 -2.65 4.34 -3.28
CA VAL A 34 -1.34 3.92 -3.78
C VAL A 34 -1.55 2.84 -4.83
N ASP A 35 -0.54 2.70 -5.69
CA ASP A 35 -0.52 1.67 -6.72
C ASP A 35 0.40 0.55 -6.31
N LEU A 36 0.02 -0.67 -6.63
CA LEU A 36 0.88 -1.81 -6.39
C LEU A 36 0.66 -2.85 -7.47
N THR A 37 1.64 -3.73 -7.59
CA THR A 37 1.60 -4.77 -8.61
C THR A 37 0.73 -5.92 -8.14
N ALA A 38 -0.17 -6.36 -9.01
CA ALA A 38 -1.01 -7.51 -8.75
C ALA A 38 -0.86 -8.48 -9.92
N LYS A 39 -1.46 -9.65 -9.79
CA LYS A 39 -1.33 -10.66 -10.83
C LYS A 39 -1.86 -10.18 -12.17
N THR A 40 -2.88 -9.36 -12.15
CA THR A 40 -3.51 -8.91 -13.40
C THR A 40 -3.02 -7.54 -13.81
N GLY A 41 -1.99 -7.00 -13.16
CA GLY A 41 -1.47 -5.70 -13.52
C GLY A 41 -1.34 -4.82 -12.29
N VAL A 42 -1.68 -3.55 -12.43
CA VAL A 42 -1.58 -2.60 -11.34
C VAL A 42 -2.90 -2.55 -10.60
N ALA A 43 -2.84 -2.63 -9.28
CA ALA A 43 -4.01 -2.50 -8.43
C ALA A 43 -3.90 -1.24 -7.60
N HIS A 44 -5.04 -0.75 -7.14
CA HIS A 44 -5.08 0.42 -6.27
C HIS A 44 -5.48 0.00 -4.87
N ALA A 45 -4.93 0.69 -3.89
CA ALA A 45 -5.28 0.42 -2.50
C ALA A 45 -5.25 1.72 -1.72
N VAL A 46 -5.97 1.75 -0.62
CA VAL A 46 -5.98 2.91 0.26
C VAL A 46 -5.13 2.60 1.49
N VAL A 47 -4.31 3.55 1.90
CA VAL A 47 -3.46 3.40 3.08
C VAL A 47 -4.34 3.47 4.32
N THR A 48 -4.27 2.43 5.15
CA THR A 48 -5.07 2.37 6.38
C THR A 48 -4.23 2.61 7.62
N GLN A 49 -2.91 2.42 7.52
CA GLN A 49 -2.02 2.65 8.65
C GLN A 49 -0.63 2.99 8.13
N ILE A 50 0.04 3.91 8.80
CA ILE A 50 1.42 4.26 8.47
C ILE A 50 2.27 4.01 9.70
N ASN A 51 3.59 4.07 9.51
CA ASN A 51 4.56 3.89 10.59
C ASN A 51 4.36 2.57 11.32
N VAL A 52 4.13 1.51 10.55
CA VAL A 52 3.97 0.18 11.14
C VAL A 52 5.32 -0.26 11.68
N PRO A 53 5.38 -0.72 12.93
CA PRO A 53 6.66 -1.15 13.51
C PRO A 53 7.22 -2.36 12.78
N GLU A 54 8.54 -2.37 12.61
CA GLU A 54 9.20 -3.49 11.96
C GLU A 54 8.94 -4.81 12.67
N GLU A 55 8.76 -4.75 13.97
CA GLU A 55 8.55 -5.98 14.72
C GLU A 55 7.27 -6.70 14.32
N GLU A 56 6.33 -6.00 13.70
CA GLU A 56 5.11 -6.65 13.24
C GLU A 56 5.32 -7.50 11.99
N ILE A 57 6.42 -7.28 11.27
CA ILE A 57 6.66 -8.03 10.04
C ILE A 57 7.82 -9.01 10.16
N VAL A 58 8.37 -9.19 11.37
CA VAL A 58 9.56 -10.00 11.55
C VAL A 58 9.35 -11.41 11.00
N SER A 59 8.17 -11.99 11.20
CA SER A 59 7.93 -13.36 10.79
C SER A 59 7.74 -13.52 9.29
N PHE A 60 7.50 -12.45 8.55
CA PHE A 60 7.31 -12.54 7.10
C PHE A 60 8.10 -11.49 6.34
N LYS A 61 9.16 -10.99 6.96
CA LYS A 61 9.95 -9.93 6.37
C LYS A 61 10.49 -10.29 4.98
N ASN A 62 10.86 -11.54 4.79
CA ASN A 62 11.41 -11.98 3.51
C ASN A 62 10.36 -12.07 2.41
N SER A 63 9.10 -12.04 2.78
CA SER A 63 8.00 -12.10 1.81
C SER A 63 7.39 -10.73 1.54
N MET A 64 7.91 -9.69 2.18
CA MET A 64 7.35 -8.37 2.02
C MET A 64 7.59 -7.82 0.62
N LYS A 65 6.61 -7.10 0.13
CA LYS A 65 6.72 -6.42 -1.15
C LYS A 65 6.51 -4.94 -0.93
N SER A 66 6.84 -4.16 -1.95
CA SER A 66 6.73 -2.72 -1.90
C SER A 66 5.64 -2.26 -2.82
N ILE A 67 4.96 -1.17 -2.45
CA ILE A 67 4.04 -0.54 -3.39
C ILE A 67 4.85 0.17 -4.46
N LEU A 68 4.19 0.52 -5.56
CA LEU A 68 4.85 1.26 -6.62
C LEU A 68 5.00 2.73 -6.25
N GLY A 69 4.06 3.26 -5.48
CA GLY A 69 4.08 4.63 -5.05
C GLY A 69 2.66 5.15 -4.97
N LYS A 70 2.52 6.45 -4.74
CA LYS A 70 1.20 7.05 -4.71
C LYS A 70 0.56 6.97 -6.08
N ALA A 71 -0.72 6.69 -6.10
CA ALA A 71 -1.45 6.71 -7.37
C ALA A 71 -1.47 8.12 -7.91
N LYS A 72 -1.17 8.28 -9.19
CA LYS A 72 -1.27 9.58 -9.80
C LYS A 72 -2.68 9.79 -10.23
N ASP A 73 -3.21 10.92 -9.84
CA ASP A 73 -4.49 11.24 -10.26
C ASP A 73 -4.49 11.56 -11.67
N LYS A 74 -5.35 11.17 -12.21
CA LYS A 74 -5.43 11.50 -13.46
C LYS A 74 -5.92 12.81 -13.61
N ASP A 75 -5.90 13.41 -13.04
CA ASP A 75 -6.25 14.53 -13.24
C ASP A 75 -5.57 15.38 -13.51
N GLU A 76 -4.95 15.20 -13.61
CA GLU A 76 -4.37 15.79 -13.97
C GLU A 76 -4.27 16.12 -14.91
N GLN A 77 -4.64 16.02 -15.09
CA GLN A 77 -4.87 16.25 -15.90
C GLN A 77 -5.04 16.71 -16.24
#